data_396c0accd0bcc2b37782a2e2ae66e8d8
#
_entry.id   396c0accd0bcc2b37782a2e2ae66e8d8
#
_cell.length_a   1.000
_cell.length_b   1.000
_cell.length_c   1.000
_cell.angle_alpha   90.00
_cell.angle_beta   90.00
_cell.angle_gamma   90.00
#
_symmetry.space_group_name_H-M   'P 1'
#
loop_
_entity.id
_entity.type
_entity.pdbx_description
1 polymer ?
#
loop_
_entity_poly.entity_id
_entity_poly.type
_entity_poly.pdbx_seq_one_letter_code
_entity_poly.pdbx_strand_id
1 'polypeptide(L)'
;RLAQAQADLARAEEGSKATGSSIATTEAGMQVTDASIEEARAHLDNARREDARFEALLAKEAVTRQQYDNVHTAYLSAKARYEQAARSRATQTSVKAEQGHHLSASISTLRLAQAAVKLAQLNLSYCYIIATCDGVVGTKDIQEGMLVQPGQTLVNIVDAGSLWVEANYKESQLDHIHEGSEAQFTVDAVPGIVYRGRVERISRA
;
A
#
# COMPACT_ATOMS: atom_id res chain seq x y z
N ARG A 1 5.41 16.15 -15.62
CA ARG A 1 4.41 15.52 -14.73
C ARG A 1 4.97 14.31 -13.99
N LEU A 2 5.62 13.34 -14.66
CA LEU A 2 6.21 12.18 -13.98
C LEU A 2 7.28 12.60 -12.95
N ALA A 3 8.23 13.47 -13.34
CA ALA A 3 9.27 13.98 -12.42
C ALA A 3 8.67 14.70 -11.20
N GLN A 4 7.58 15.44 -11.38
CA GLN A 4 6.87 16.09 -10.27
C GLN A 4 6.27 15.04 -9.31
N ALA A 5 5.56 14.04 -9.84
CA ALA A 5 4.97 12.97 -9.01
C ALA A 5 6.04 12.17 -8.26
N GLN A 6 7.20 11.93 -8.86
CA GLN A 6 8.35 11.30 -8.21
C GLN A 6 8.94 12.15 -7.08
N ALA A 7 9.03 13.46 -7.27
CA ALA A 7 9.48 14.37 -6.22
C ALA A 7 8.50 14.45 -5.05
N ASP A 8 7.19 14.40 -5.34
CA ASP A 8 6.14 14.36 -4.32
C ASP A 8 6.16 13.04 -3.54
N LEU A 9 6.42 11.92 -4.22
CA LEU A 9 6.63 10.61 -3.59
C LEU A 9 7.83 10.64 -2.65
N ALA A 10 8.98 11.12 -3.10
CA ALA A 10 10.18 11.21 -2.26
C ALA A 10 9.94 12.06 -0.99
N ARG A 11 9.21 13.18 -1.11
CA ARG A 11 8.82 14.00 0.05
C ARG A 11 7.91 13.23 1.03
N ALA A 12 6.94 12.47 0.51
CA ALA A 12 6.04 11.68 1.34
C ALA A 12 6.78 10.53 2.04
N GLU A 13 7.76 9.91 1.39
CA GLU A 13 8.63 8.87 1.98
C GLU A 13 9.45 9.43 3.14
N GLU A 14 10.10 10.56 2.94
CA GLU A 14 10.89 11.20 4.00
C GLU A 14 10.00 11.66 5.17
N GLY A 15 8.81 12.19 4.91
CA GLY A 15 7.85 12.53 5.94
C GLY A 15 7.42 11.32 6.79
N SER A 16 7.18 10.18 6.14
CA SER A 16 6.84 8.93 6.84
C SER A 16 8.00 8.41 7.69
N LYS A 17 9.23 8.44 7.16
CA LYS A 17 10.45 8.04 7.90
C LYS A 17 10.68 8.94 9.13
N ALA A 18 10.54 10.26 8.96
CA ALA A 18 10.71 11.22 10.06
C ALA A 18 9.74 10.94 11.20
N THR A 19 8.46 10.67 10.88
CA THR A 19 7.46 10.29 11.89
C THR A 19 7.80 8.96 12.56
N GLY A 20 8.26 7.96 11.80
CA GLY A 20 8.73 6.69 12.36
C GLY A 20 9.91 6.86 13.32
N SER A 21 10.89 7.70 12.98
CA SER A 21 12.01 8.02 13.84
C SER A 21 11.58 8.73 15.14
N SER A 22 10.60 9.62 15.07
CA SER A 22 10.02 10.28 16.25
C SER A 22 9.38 9.27 17.20
N ILE A 23 8.67 8.26 16.69
CA ILE A 23 8.11 7.17 17.52
C ILE A 23 9.23 6.38 18.20
N ALA A 24 10.28 6.01 17.47
CA ALA A 24 11.41 5.27 18.05
C ALA A 24 12.11 6.06 19.17
N THR A 25 12.25 7.39 19.01
CA THR A 25 12.80 8.26 20.05
C THR A 25 11.89 8.28 21.29
N THR A 26 10.59 8.36 21.10
CA THR A 26 9.61 8.31 22.20
C THR A 26 9.67 6.96 22.91
N GLU A 27 9.78 5.85 22.19
CA GLU A 27 9.94 4.50 22.77
C GLU A 27 11.21 4.38 23.61
N ALA A 28 12.32 4.88 23.11
CA ALA A 28 13.56 4.92 23.90
C ALA A 28 13.40 5.74 25.19
N GLY A 29 12.74 6.91 25.13
CA GLY A 29 12.41 7.71 26.29
C GLY A 29 11.49 6.99 27.28
N MET A 30 10.55 6.18 26.77
CA MET A 30 9.67 5.35 27.61
C MET A 30 10.46 4.29 28.41
N GLN A 31 11.46 3.67 27.79
CA GLN A 31 12.33 2.70 28.50
C GLN A 31 13.08 3.34 29.68
N VAL A 32 13.57 4.57 29.49
CA VAL A 32 14.21 5.33 30.58
C VAL A 32 13.22 5.63 31.71
N THR A 33 11.99 6.00 31.34
CA THR A 33 10.94 6.26 32.34
C THR A 33 10.52 4.98 33.07
N ASP A 34 10.45 3.84 32.37
CA ASP A 34 10.16 2.54 32.99
C ASP A 34 11.23 2.17 34.04
N ALA A 35 12.51 2.41 33.74
CA ALA A 35 13.58 2.20 34.70
C ALA A 35 13.43 3.12 35.95
N SER A 36 13.05 4.39 35.72
CA SER A 36 12.83 5.32 36.85
C SER A 36 11.57 4.96 37.68
N ILE A 37 10.56 4.35 37.08
CA ILE A 37 9.40 3.81 37.80
C ILE A 37 9.82 2.64 38.70
N GLU A 38 10.64 1.72 38.22
CA GLU A 38 11.13 0.59 39.00
C GLU A 38 12.00 1.06 40.17
N GLU A 39 12.85 2.07 39.96
CA GLU A 39 13.62 2.72 41.05
C GLU A 39 12.68 3.34 42.08
N ALA A 40 11.73 4.17 41.64
CA ALA A 40 10.78 4.83 42.54
C ALA A 40 9.90 3.82 43.29
N ARG A 41 9.56 2.71 42.66
CA ARG A 41 8.81 1.60 43.28
C ARG A 41 9.63 0.91 44.37
N ALA A 42 10.90 0.63 44.12
CA ALA A 42 11.77 0.03 45.12
C ALA A 42 11.92 0.93 46.36
N HIS A 43 12.06 2.25 46.14
CA HIS A 43 12.08 3.23 47.23
C HIS A 43 10.75 3.28 48.00
N LEU A 44 9.62 3.26 47.28
CA LEU A 44 8.29 3.24 47.90
C LEU A 44 8.09 1.97 48.76
N ASP A 45 8.44 0.79 48.22
CA ASP A 45 8.32 -0.47 48.94
C ASP A 45 9.18 -0.53 50.19
N ASN A 46 10.38 0.08 50.13
CA ASN A 46 11.23 0.20 51.32
C ASN A 46 10.61 1.14 52.35
N ALA A 47 10.23 2.36 51.95
CA ALA A 47 9.62 3.35 52.83
C ALA A 47 8.30 2.84 53.44
N ARG A 48 7.50 2.08 52.70
CA ARG A 48 6.28 1.46 53.22
C ARG A 48 6.54 0.42 54.28
N ARG A 49 7.60 -0.40 54.13
CA ARG A 49 7.97 -1.37 55.16
C ARG A 49 8.47 -0.68 56.45
N GLU A 50 9.24 0.40 56.27
CA GLU A 50 9.71 1.23 57.41
C GLU A 50 8.53 1.87 58.12
N ASP A 51 7.59 2.49 57.39
CA ASP A 51 6.40 3.14 57.94
C ASP A 51 5.58 2.15 58.78
N ALA A 52 5.25 0.98 58.23
CA ALA A 52 4.51 -0.07 58.94
C ALA A 52 5.25 -0.59 60.19
N ARG A 53 6.58 -0.68 60.13
CA ARG A 53 7.40 -1.08 61.29
C ARG A 53 7.34 -0.02 62.40
N PHE A 54 7.50 1.26 62.07
CA PHE A 54 7.45 2.35 63.01
C PHE A 54 6.04 2.56 63.57
N GLU A 55 4.99 2.37 62.81
CA GLU A 55 3.61 2.36 63.28
C GLU A 55 3.39 1.30 64.35
N ALA A 56 3.87 0.08 64.14
CA ALA A 56 3.78 -1.00 65.13
C ALA A 56 4.63 -0.75 66.40
N LEU A 57 5.77 -0.06 66.27
CA LEU A 57 6.62 0.33 67.39
C LEU A 57 6.00 1.49 68.19
N LEU A 58 5.38 2.44 67.55
CA LEU A 58 4.65 3.54 68.17
C LEU A 58 3.49 3.02 69.01
N ALA A 59 2.74 2.05 68.53
CA ALA A 59 1.65 1.39 69.25
C ALA A 59 2.12 0.65 70.52
N LYS A 60 3.40 0.30 70.58
CA LYS A 60 4.07 -0.32 71.73
C LYS A 60 4.85 0.70 72.60
N GLU A 61 4.69 2.00 72.34
CA GLU A 61 5.43 3.09 73.00
C GLU A 61 6.97 2.97 72.92
N ALA A 62 7.48 2.20 71.88
CA ALA A 62 8.91 1.94 71.71
C ALA A 62 9.64 3.02 70.90
N VAL A 63 8.91 3.94 70.28
CA VAL A 63 9.45 5.10 69.56
C VAL A 63 8.64 6.36 69.85
N THR A 64 9.25 7.53 69.62
CA THR A 64 8.57 8.82 69.76
C THR A 64 7.65 9.12 68.57
N ARG A 65 6.63 9.92 68.79
CA ARG A 65 5.75 10.43 67.75
C ARG A 65 6.53 11.12 66.61
N GLN A 66 7.50 11.93 66.97
CA GLN A 66 8.35 12.64 66.01
C GLN A 66 9.13 11.67 65.09
N GLN A 67 9.63 10.56 65.66
CA GLN A 67 10.33 9.55 64.89
C GLN A 67 9.39 8.87 63.86
N TYR A 68 8.15 8.55 64.26
CA TYR A 68 7.15 8.03 63.35
C TYR A 68 6.77 9.05 62.28
N ASP A 69 6.49 10.29 62.62
CA ASP A 69 6.08 11.34 61.68
C ASP A 69 7.16 11.60 60.64
N ASN A 70 8.45 11.49 60.97
CA ASN A 70 9.55 11.58 59.98
C ASN A 70 9.53 10.44 59.00
N VAL A 71 9.32 9.18 59.46
CA VAL A 71 9.25 8.00 58.58
C VAL A 71 7.99 8.04 57.71
N HIS A 72 6.87 8.42 58.30
CA HIS A 72 5.61 8.57 57.57
C HIS A 72 5.72 9.64 56.44
N THR A 73 6.36 10.76 56.73
CA THR A 73 6.63 11.79 55.71
C THR A 73 7.54 11.26 54.58
N ALA A 74 8.56 10.46 54.95
CA ALA A 74 9.40 9.81 53.93
C ALA A 74 8.62 8.83 53.03
N TYR A 75 7.70 8.05 53.62
CA TYR A 75 6.79 7.18 52.85
C TYR A 75 5.90 7.99 51.91
N LEU A 76 5.25 9.06 52.38
CA LEU A 76 4.43 9.93 51.56
C LEU A 76 5.22 10.57 50.40
N SER A 77 6.46 10.99 50.69
CA SER A 77 7.36 11.52 49.63
C SER A 77 7.72 10.48 48.59
N ALA A 78 8.06 9.26 49.00
CA ALA A 78 8.36 8.16 48.08
C ALA A 78 7.13 7.78 47.22
N LYS A 79 5.93 7.76 47.81
CA LYS A 79 4.66 7.54 47.12
C LYS A 79 4.41 8.60 46.05
N ALA A 80 4.60 9.88 46.42
CA ALA A 80 4.42 10.98 45.45
C ALA A 80 5.39 10.89 44.26
N ARG A 81 6.65 10.47 44.50
CA ARG A 81 7.64 10.25 43.42
C ARG A 81 7.25 9.11 42.48
N TYR A 82 6.79 7.99 43.03
CA TYR A 82 6.29 6.88 42.24
C TYR A 82 5.08 7.29 41.36
N GLU A 83 4.10 7.98 41.97
CA GLU A 83 2.93 8.48 41.23
C GLU A 83 3.31 9.47 40.14
N GLN A 84 4.28 10.33 40.36
CA GLN A 84 4.82 11.27 39.38
C GLN A 84 5.45 10.52 38.19
N ALA A 85 6.29 9.53 38.46
CA ALA A 85 6.90 8.71 37.41
C ALA A 85 5.85 7.94 36.59
N ALA A 86 4.86 7.35 37.28
CA ALA A 86 3.76 6.65 36.64
C ALA A 86 2.91 7.57 35.71
N ARG A 87 2.63 8.81 36.16
CA ARG A 87 1.93 9.81 35.33
C ARG A 87 2.77 10.24 34.14
N SER A 88 4.08 10.42 34.29
CA SER A 88 5.00 10.72 33.20
C SER A 88 4.94 9.63 32.11
N ARG A 89 4.92 8.35 32.52
CA ARG A 89 4.78 7.21 31.63
C ARG A 89 3.45 7.21 30.87
N ALA A 90 2.35 7.52 31.56
CA ALA A 90 1.02 7.62 30.95
C ALA A 90 0.99 8.73 29.88
N THR A 91 1.59 9.89 30.17
CA THR A 91 1.70 10.99 29.20
C THR A 91 2.48 10.56 27.95
N GLN A 92 3.62 9.90 28.12
CA GLN A 92 4.42 9.39 26.99
C GLN A 92 3.64 8.36 26.16
N THR A 93 2.82 7.51 26.82
CA THR A 93 1.95 6.56 26.11
C THR A 93 0.93 7.29 25.21
N SER A 94 0.34 8.37 25.72
CA SER A 94 -0.59 9.20 24.92
C SER A 94 0.11 9.87 23.73
N VAL A 95 1.31 10.42 23.94
CA VAL A 95 2.14 11.01 22.88
C VAL A 95 2.49 9.98 21.81
N LYS A 96 2.88 8.77 22.21
CA LYS A 96 3.14 7.66 21.26
C LYS A 96 1.90 7.30 20.45
N ALA A 97 0.72 7.26 21.08
CA ALA A 97 -0.54 6.98 20.38
C ALA A 97 -0.85 8.07 19.33
N GLU A 98 -0.69 9.34 19.69
CA GLU A 98 -0.85 10.47 18.76
C GLU A 98 0.13 10.37 17.58
N GLN A 99 1.41 10.11 17.85
CA GLN A 99 2.42 9.88 16.80
C GLN A 99 2.04 8.71 15.89
N GLY A 100 1.43 7.64 16.42
CA GLY A 100 0.90 6.53 15.65
C GLY A 100 -0.20 6.95 14.66
N HIS A 101 -1.10 7.85 15.06
CA HIS A 101 -2.10 8.43 14.17
C HIS A 101 -1.45 9.29 13.09
N HIS A 102 -0.45 10.10 13.41
CA HIS A 102 0.32 10.87 12.45
C HIS A 102 1.06 9.97 11.45
N LEU A 103 1.63 8.86 11.90
CA LEU A 103 2.25 7.88 11.01
C LEU A 103 1.24 7.29 10.03
N SER A 104 0.05 6.92 10.51
CA SER A 104 -1.02 6.41 9.64
C SER A 104 -1.46 7.42 8.58
N ALA A 105 -1.55 8.69 8.95
CA ALA A 105 -1.82 9.78 8.01
C ALA A 105 -0.70 9.94 6.98
N SER A 106 0.56 9.91 7.41
CA SER A 106 1.74 9.98 6.53
C SER A 106 1.79 8.81 5.55
N ILE A 107 1.46 7.59 5.99
CA ILE A 107 1.36 6.40 5.13
C ILE A 107 0.24 6.58 4.09
N SER A 108 -0.87 7.18 4.46
CA SER A 108 -1.96 7.47 3.52
C SER A 108 -1.54 8.48 2.45
N THR A 109 -0.81 9.52 2.84
CA THR A 109 -0.21 10.50 1.92
C THR A 109 0.80 9.83 0.97
N LEU A 110 1.62 8.93 1.49
CA LEU A 110 2.57 8.14 0.71
C LEU A 110 1.86 7.29 -0.35
N ARG A 111 0.77 6.61 0.01
CA ARG A 111 -0.04 5.83 -0.94
C ARG A 111 -0.65 6.69 -2.04
N LEU A 112 -1.12 7.90 -1.70
CA LEU A 112 -1.62 8.86 -2.70
C LEU A 112 -0.52 9.27 -3.68
N ALA A 113 0.68 9.59 -3.18
CA ALA A 113 1.82 9.94 -4.02
C ALA A 113 2.26 8.76 -4.93
N GLN A 114 2.25 7.54 -4.42
CA GLN A 114 2.50 6.32 -5.21
C GLN A 114 1.46 6.14 -6.33
N ALA A 115 0.19 6.36 -6.03
CA ALA A 115 -0.88 6.30 -7.04
C ALA A 115 -0.70 7.39 -8.12
N ALA A 116 -0.28 8.60 -7.74
CA ALA A 116 0.01 9.69 -8.67
C ALA A 116 1.19 9.34 -9.61
N VAL A 117 2.24 8.69 -9.10
CA VAL A 117 3.35 8.21 -9.92
C VAL A 117 2.86 7.16 -10.92
N LYS A 118 2.07 6.18 -10.48
CA LYS A 118 1.50 5.14 -11.37
C LYS A 118 0.65 5.76 -12.46
N LEU A 119 -0.19 6.73 -12.13
CA LEU A 119 -1.01 7.46 -13.11
C LEU A 119 -0.13 8.23 -14.11
N ALA A 120 0.92 8.89 -13.65
CA ALA A 120 1.85 9.61 -14.51
C ALA A 120 2.64 8.66 -15.44
N GLN A 121 3.01 7.48 -14.95
CA GLN A 121 3.63 6.41 -15.74
C GLN A 121 2.67 5.85 -16.80
N LEU A 122 1.41 5.61 -16.43
CA LEU A 122 0.37 5.17 -17.34
C LEU A 122 0.14 6.20 -18.47
N ASN A 123 0.06 7.48 -18.11
CA ASN A 123 -0.07 8.56 -19.09
C ASN A 123 1.17 8.64 -20.01
N LEU A 124 2.36 8.35 -19.49
CA LEU A 124 3.55 8.27 -20.32
C LEU A 124 3.52 7.05 -21.25
N SER A 125 3.02 5.91 -20.79
CA SER A 125 2.91 4.70 -21.64
C SER A 125 1.99 4.92 -22.84
N TYR A 126 0.97 5.75 -22.71
CA TYR A 126 0.10 6.11 -23.84
C TYR A 126 0.80 6.94 -24.94
N CYS A 127 2.00 7.47 -24.67
CA CYS A 127 2.82 8.10 -25.70
C CYS A 127 3.52 7.09 -26.61
N TYR A 128 3.51 5.80 -26.24
CA TYR A 128 4.11 4.71 -27.01
C TYR A 128 3.00 3.74 -27.43
N ILE A 129 2.70 3.74 -28.71
CA ILE A 129 1.69 2.86 -29.28
C ILE A 129 2.39 1.61 -29.78
N ILE A 130 2.11 0.49 -29.13
CA ILE A 130 2.73 -0.82 -29.40
C ILE A 130 1.73 -1.65 -30.19
N ALA A 131 2.21 -2.39 -31.21
CA ALA A 131 1.41 -3.36 -31.95
C ALA A 131 0.89 -4.45 -30.98
N THR A 132 -0.39 -4.77 -31.05
CA THR A 132 -1.05 -5.76 -30.21
C THR A 132 -0.95 -7.19 -30.72
N CYS A 133 -0.57 -7.36 -32.00
CA CYS A 133 -0.38 -8.64 -32.68
C CYS A 133 0.70 -8.54 -33.73
N ASP A 134 1.23 -9.68 -34.13
CA ASP A 134 2.08 -9.80 -35.33
C ASP A 134 1.21 -9.69 -36.56
N GLY A 135 1.66 -8.94 -37.55
CA GLY A 135 0.86 -8.73 -38.78
C GLY A 135 1.48 -7.74 -39.75
N VAL A 136 0.76 -7.47 -40.80
CA VAL A 136 1.13 -6.50 -41.83
C VAL A 136 0.41 -5.19 -41.58
N VAL A 137 1.18 -4.10 -41.53
CA VAL A 137 0.62 -2.74 -41.39
C VAL A 137 -0.14 -2.40 -42.67
N GLY A 138 -1.41 -2.11 -42.53
CA GLY A 138 -2.27 -1.65 -43.62
C GLY A 138 -2.08 -0.17 -43.94
N THR A 139 -3.16 0.58 -44.09
CA THR A 139 -3.11 2.02 -44.34
C THR A 139 -2.64 2.77 -43.10
N LYS A 140 -1.70 3.69 -43.30
CA LYS A 140 -1.22 4.60 -42.27
C LYS A 140 -1.94 5.94 -42.46
N ASP A 141 -2.86 6.26 -41.53
CA ASP A 141 -3.67 7.49 -41.59
C ASP A 141 -3.11 8.63 -40.75
N ILE A 142 -1.86 8.49 -40.24
CA ILE A 142 -1.22 9.47 -39.38
C ILE A 142 0.05 10.05 -39.99
N GLN A 143 0.27 11.35 -39.73
CA GLN A 143 1.45 12.09 -40.13
C GLN A 143 2.03 12.85 -38.94
N GLU A 144 3.32 13.14 -38.96
CA GLU A 144 3.97 13.96 -37.91
C GLU A 144 3.33 15.35 -37.85
N GLY A 145 3.04 15.82 -36.65
CA GLY A 145 2.37 17.09 -36.40
C GLY A 145 0.85 17.05 -36.45
N MET A 146 0.25 15.91 -36.75
CA MET A 146 -1.20 15.74 -36.75
C MET A 146 -1.75 15.69 -35.31
N LEU A 147 -2.86 16.37 -35.06
CA LEU A 147 -3.61 16.27 -33.81
C LEU A 147 -4.40 14.95 -33.79
N VAL A 148 -4.12 14.13 -32.78
CA VAL A 148 -4.79 12.85 -32.54
C VAL A 148 -5.86 13.02 -31.47
N GLN A 149 -7.05 12.50 -31.72
CA GLN A 149 -8.16 12.52 -30.75
C GLN A 149 -8.37 11.13 -30.12
N PRO A 150 -8.91 11.08 -28.90
CA PRO A 150 -9.28 9.81 -28.27
C PRO A 150 -10.28 9.03 -29.16
N GLY A 151 -10.00 7.73 -29.37
CA GLY A 151 -10.84 6.87 -30.21
C GLY A 151 -10.54 6.93 -31.70
N GLN A 152 -9.59 7.75 -32.14
CA GLN A 152 -9.17 7.81 -33.53
C GLN A 152 -8.31 6.61 -33.91
N THR A 153 -8.64 5.92 -34.98
CA THR A 153 -7.81 4.86 -35.58
C THR A 153 -6.54 5.47 -36.13
N LEU A 154 -5.39 4.95 -35.77
CA LEU A 154 -4.08 5.46 -36.19
C LEU A 154 -3.47 4.56 -37.28
N VAL A 155 -3.53 3.26 -37.05
CA VAL A 155 -2.96 2.23 -37.93
C VAL A 155 -3.82 0.97 -37.84
N ASN A 156 -4.05 0.33 -38.95
CA ASN A 156 -4.66 -1.00 -38.98
C ASN A 156 -3.56 -2.05 -39.17
N ILE A 157 -3.58 -3.08 -38.31
CA ILE A 157 -2.69 -4.24 -38.45
C ILE A 157 -3.54 -5.42 -38.86
N VAL A 158 -3.18 -6.03 -39.96
CA VAL A 158 -3.82 -7.25 -40.47
C VAL A 158 -2.99 -8.43 -39.97
N ASP A 159 -3.58 -9.27 -39.14
CA ASP A 159 -2.97 -10.51 -38.69
C ASP A 159 -2.80 -11.44 -39.92
N ALA A 160 -1.55 -11.82 -40.20
CA ALA A 160 -1.21 -12.72 -41.29
C ALA A 160 -1.36 -14.20 -40.91
N GLY A 161 -1.55 -14.50 -39.62
CA GLY A 161 -1.63 -15.87 -39.09
C GLY A 161 -3.03 -16.49 -39.13
N SER A 162 -4.08 -15.68 -39.19
CA SER A 162 -5.46 -16.14 -39.16
C SER A 162 -6.26 -15.61 -40.35
N LEU A 163 -6.12 -16.29 -41.47
CA LEU A 163 -6.93 -15.98 -42.65
C LEU A 163 -8.15 -16.90 -42.69
N TRP A 164 -9.31 -16.33 -42.90
CA TRP A 164 -10.53 -17.08 -43.10
C TRP A 164 -11.20 -16.66 -44.42
N VAL A 165 -12.00 -17.57 -44.98
CA VAL A 165 -12.80 -17.32 -46.18
C VAL A 165 -14.26 -17.39 -45.78
N GLU A 166 -15.01 -16.36 -46.09
CA GLU A 166 -16.46 -16.33 -45.94
C GLU A 166 -17.10 -16.75 -47.25
N ALA A 167 -17.84 -17.87 -47.23
CA ALA A 167 -18.51 -18.40 -48.43
C ALA A 167 -20.02 -18.31 -48.24
N ASN A 168 -20.67 -17.61 -49.15
CA ASN A 168 -22.11 -17.41 -49.13
C ASN A 168 -22.82 -18.51 -49.96
N TYR A 169 -23.50 -19.40 -49.26
CA TYR A 169 -24.29 -20.49 -49.88
C TYR A 169 -25.78 -20.21 -49.73
N LYS A 170 -26.56 -20.73 -50.71
CA LYS A 170 -28.03 -20.75 -50.58
C LYS A 170 -28.43 -21.79 -49.54
N GLU A 171 -29.55 -21.57 -48.83
CA GLU A 171 -30.05 -22.46 -47.81
C GLU A 171 -30.17 -23.93 -48.28
N SER A 172 -30.63 -24.15 -49.52
CA SER A 172 -30.73 -25.47 -50.14
C SER A 172 -29.40 -26.19 -50.39
N GLN A 173 -28.26 -25.51 -50.22
CA GLN A 173 -26.90 -26.06 -50.40
C GLN A 173 -26.22 -26.40 -49.07
N LEU A 174 -26.83 -26.00 -47.96
CA LEU A 174 -26.24 -26.17 -46.65
C LEU A 174 -26.48 -27.56 -46.05
N ASP A 175 -27.34 -28.37 -46.65
CA ASP A 175 -27.81 -29.65 -46.07
C ASP A 175 -26.68 -30.67 -45.85
N HIS A 176 -25.58 -30.55 -46.58
CA HIS A 176 -24.41 -31.41 -46.48
C HIS A 176 -23.16 -30.74 -45.90
N ILE A 177 -23.26 -29.46 -45.45
CA ILE A 177 -22.14 -28.71 -44.88
C ILE A 177 -22.30 -28.67 -43.39
N HIS A 178 -21.33 -29.22 -42.68
CA HIS A 178 -21.29 -29.21 -41.21
C HIS A 178 -20.01 -28.55 -40.71
N GLU A 179 -20.03 -28.05 -39.48
CA GLU A 179 -18.81 -27.61 -38.82
C GLU A 179 -17.79 -28.76 -38.78
N GLY A 180 -16.54 -28.45 -39.15
CA GLY A 180 -15.48 -29.45 -39.31
C GLY A 180 -15.34 -30.07 -40.69
N SER A 181 -16.28 -29.85 -41.61
CA SER A 181 -16.17 -30.36 -43.02
C SER A 181 -14.95 -29.76 -43.72
N GLU A 182 -14.28 -30.58 -44.52
CA GLU A 182 -13.16 -30.10 -45.35
C GLU A 182 -13.71 -29.31 -46.58
N ALA A 183 -13.08 -28.19 -46.84
CA ALA A 183 -13.38 -27.33 -47.96
C ALA A 183 -12.12 -27.09 -48.80
N GLN A 184 -12.30 -27.01 -50.10
CA GLN A 184 -11.24 -26.63 -51.03
C GLN A 184 -11.70 -25.41 -51.80
N PHE A 185 -10.79 -24.45 -51.98
CA PHE A 185 -11.07 -23.22 -52.72
C PHE A 185 -9.83 -22.77 -53.50
N THR A 186 -10.07 -22.05 -54.58
CA THR A 186 -9.03 -21.41 -55.39
C THR A 186 -9.21 -19.91 -55.32
N VAL A 187 -8.12 -19.17 -55.42
CA VAL A 187 -8.10 -17.71 -55.41
C VAL A 187 -7.65 -17.25 -56.81
N ASP A 188 -8.46 -16.44 -57.47
CA ASP A 188 -8.18 -15.97 -58.84
C ASP A 188 -6.88 -15.16 -58.95
N ALA A 189 -6.49 -14.48 -57.87
CA ALA A 189 -5.23 -13.73 -57.80
C ALA A 189 -3.98 -14.64 -57.81
N VAL A 190 -4.13 -15.95 -57.54
CA VAL A 190 -3.02 -16.91 -57.48
C VAL A 190 -3.45 -18.18 -58.23
N PRO A 191 -3.43 -18.17 -59.58
CA PRO A 191 -3.92 -19.28 -60.37
C PRO A 191 -3.06 -20.54 -60.17
N GLY A 192 -3.71 -21.69 -60.07
CA GLY A 192 -3.05 -23.01 -60.01
C GLY A 192 -2.79 -23.52 -58.58
N ILE A 193 -3.11 -22.75 -57.54
CA ILE A 193 -3.02 -23.20 -56.14
C ILE A 193 -4.42 -23.51 -55.61
N VAL A 194 -4.59 -24.74 -55.10
CA VAL A 194 -5.79 -25.16 -54.39
C VAL A 194 -5.51 -25.08 -52.88
N TYR A 195 -6.23 -24.21 -52.21
CA TYR A 195 -6.16 -24.08 -50.76
C TYR A 195 -7.12 -25.08 -50.10
N ARG A 196 -6.71 -25.60 -48.94
CA ARG A 196 -7.54 -26.50 -48.15
C ARG A 196 -7.86 -25.81 -46.85
N GLY A 197 -9.12 -25.82 -46.46
CA GLY A 197 -9.61 -25.28 -45.23
C GLY A 197 -10.60 -26.23 -44.56
N ARG A 198 -11.06 -25.85 -43.41
CA ARG A 198 -12.10 -26.54 -42.65
C ARG A 198 -13.21 -25.56 -42.29
N VAL A 199 -14.44 -25.99 -42.36
CA VAL A 199 -15.59 -25.18 -41.96
C VAL A 199 -15.52 -24.97 -40.43
N GLU A 200 -15.30 -23.75 -40.01
CA GLU A 200 -15.19 -23.40 -38.61
C GLU A 200 -16.57 -23.07 -38.00
N ARG A 201 -17.39 -22.37 -38.76
CA ARG A 201 -18.71 -21.93 -38.28
C ARG A 201 -19.69 -21.79 -39.47
N ILE A 202 -20.93 -22.13 -39.23
CA ILE A 202 -22.03 -21.84 -40.10
C ILE A 202 -22.91 -20.75 -39.44
N SER A 203 -22.90 -19.53 -40.03
CA SER A 203 -23.78 -18.45 -39.60
C SER A 203 -25.14 -18.64 -40.26
N ARG A 204 -26.20 -18.78 -39.47
CA ARG A 204 -27.57 -18.68 -39.94
C ARG A 204 -27.97 -17.22 -39.90
N ALA A 205 -28.24 -16.62 -41.01
CA ALA A 205 -28.74 -15.26 -41.14
C ALA A 205 -30.15 -15.12 -40.54
#